data_48b844eac65b0886f1814be5b1a533f8
#
_entry.id   48b844eac65b0886f1814be5b1a533f8
#
_cell.length_a   1.000
_cell.length_b   1.000
_cell.length_c   1.000
_cell.angle_alpha   90.00
_cell.angle_beta   90.00
_cell.angle_gamma   90.00
#
_symmetry.space_group_name_H-M   'P 1'
#
loop_
_entity.id
_entity.type
_entity.pdbx_description
1 polymer ?
#
loop_
_entity_poly.entity_id
_entity_poly.type
_entity_poly.pdbx_seq_one_letter_code
_entity_poly.pdbx_strand_id
1 'polypeptide(L)'
;MKVAIRYYSKLGHTRDIANAMGEELGISALSIVDEPILNEEVDILFLGGAPYANVMDQKLRTYAKGLKKELVKRVVLFTTSNWSRRTVRSLKKILTNNGIEVDEEYFYAHMLNIANRIPKAKEFVRKKIS
;
A
#
# COMPACT_ATOMS: atom_id res chain seq x y z
N MET A 1 -3.43 -1.72 18.55
CA MET A 1 -2.61 -1.29 17.40
C MET A 1 -3.51 -0.62 16.37
N LYS A 2 -3.15 0.56 15.95
CA LYS A 2 -3.91 1.27 14.93
C LYS A 2 -3.33 1.03 13.55
N VAL A 3 -4.17 0.60 12.61
CA VAL A 3 -3.77 0.21 11.26
C VAL A 3 -4.64 0.95 10.24
N ALA A 4 -4.03 1.37 9.16
CA ALA A 4 -4.74 1.98 8.03
C ALA A 4 -4.28 1.35 6.72
N ILE A 5 -5.16 1.39 5.72
CA ILE A 5 -4.86 0.93 4.37
C ILE A 5 -5.19 2.06 3.40
N ARG A 6 -4.22 2.42 2.59
CA ARG A 6 -4.40 3.44 1.55
C ARG A 6 -3.86 2.91 0.23
N TYR A 7 -4.52 3.28 -0.86
CA TYR A 7 -4.11 2.79 -2.17
C TYR A 7 -4.46 3.79 -3.27
N TYR A 8 -3.77 3.65 -4.40
CA TYR A 8 -4.17 4.29 -5.64
C TYR A 8 -4.35 3.22 -6.71
N SER A 9 -5.49 3.22 -7.39
CA SER A 9 -5.81 2.20 -8.39
C SER A 9 -6.57 2.84 -9.55
N LYS A 10 -6.04 2.67 -10.78
CA LYS A 10 -6.74 3.10 -12.00
C LYS A 10 -7.66 2.00 -12.55
N LEU A 11 -7.17 0.77 -12.53
CA LEU A 11 -7.82 -0.35 -13.19
C LEU A 11 -8.59 -1.27 -12.24
N GLY A 12 -8.44 -1.03 -10.94
CA GLY A 12 -9.15 -1.80 -9.92
C GLY A 12 -8.39 -2.97 -9.32
N HIS A 13 -7.23 -3.34 -9.86
CA HIS A 13 -6.47 -4.48 -9.34
C HIS A 13 -5.94 -4.24 -7.93
N THR A 14 -5.30 -3.09 -7.74
CA THR A 14 -4.77 -2.71 -6.42
C THR A 14 -5.92 -2.51 -5.42
N ARG A 15 -7.03 -1.93 -5.88
CA ARG A 15 -8.22 -1.75 -5.05
C ARG A 15 -8.72 -3.10 -4.54
N ASP A 16 -8.80 -4.11 -5.40
CA ASP A 16 -9.31 -5.42 -5.02
C ASP A 16 -8.44 -6.07 -3.94
N ILE A 17 -7.12 -5.95 -4.08
CA ILE A 17 -6.18 -6.43 -3.06
C ILE A 17 -6.34 -5.64 -1.76
N ALA A 18 -6.42 -4.32 -1.85
CA ALA A 18 -6.59 -3.45 -0.68
C ALA A 18 -7.88 -3.77 0.07
N ASN A 19 -8.98 -3.98 -0.66
CA ASN A 19 -10.27 -4.33 -0.05
C ASN A 19 -10.22 -5.70 0.64
N ALA A 20 -9.52 -6.66 0.06
CA ALA A 20 -9.33 -7.97 0.68
C ALA A 20 -8.55 -7.85 1.99
N MET A 21 -7.51 -7.02 2.00
CA MET A 21 -6.74 -6.75 3.22
C MET A 21 -7.62 -6.10 4.29
N GLY A 22 -8.43 -5.11 3.89
CA GLY A 22 -9.33 -4.42 4.81
C GLY A 22 -10.39 -5.35 5.39
N GLU A 23 -10.92 -6.23 4.57
CA GLU A 23 -11.89 -7.23 5.01
C GLU A 23 -11.28 -8.14 6.08
N GLU A 24 -10.04 -8.58 5.88
CA GLU A 24 -9.35 -9.42 6.84
C GLU A 24 -9.09 -8.69 8.17
N LEU A 25 -8.74 -7.41 8.10
CA LEU A 25 -8.41 -6.62 9.29
C LEU A 25 -9.61 -5.93 9.94
N GLY A 26 -10.79 -6.00 9.30
CA GLY A 26 -11.98 -5.35 9.81
C GLY A 26 -11.95 -3.83 9.71
N ILE A 27 -11.23 -3.29 8.74
CA ILE A 27 -11.13 -1.86 8.49
C ILE A 27 -11.39 -1.57 7.01
N SER A 28 -11.73 -0.31 6.71
CA SER A 28 -11.92 0.11 5.32
C SER A 28 -10.60 0.47 4.67
N ALA A 29 -10.37 -0.06 3.46
CA ALA A 29 -9.28 0.41 2.62
C ALA A 29 -9.79 1.66 1.88
N LEU A 30 -9.01 2.72 1.89
CA LEU A 30 -9.42 4.00 1.31
C LEU A 30 -8.46 4.43 0.20
N SER A 31 -9.04 4.94 -0.89
CA SER A 31 -8.27 5.51 -1.98
C SER A 31 -7.63 6.83 -1.55
N ILE A 32 -6.41 7.09 -1.97
CA ILE A 32 -5.76 8.37 -1.71
C ILE A 32 -6.42 9.52 -2.48
N VAL A 33 -7.25 9.22 -3.46
CA VAL A 33 -8.05 10.24 -4.15
C VAL A 33 -9.12 10.78 -3.22
N ASP A 34 -9.76 9.90 -2.45
CA ASP A 34 -10.81 10.27 -1.50
C ASP A 34 -10.22 10.78 -0.18
N GLU A 35 -9.07 10.25 0.21
CA GLU A 35 -8.39 10.62 1.45
C GLU A 35 -6.95 11.01 1.13
N PRO A 36 -6.74 12.22 0.60
CA PRO A 36 -5.41 12.62 0.12
C PRO A 36 -4.40 12.93 1.22
N ILE A 37 -4.85 13.07 2.45
CA ILE A 37 -3.98 13.38 3.59
C ILE A 37 -4.28 12.42 4.72
N LEU A 38 -3.25 11.77 5.24
CA LEU A 38 -3.37 10.98 6.46
C LEU A 38 -3.22 11.94 7.65
N ASN A 39 -4.26 12.11 8.43
CA ASN A 39 -4.28 13.08 9.54
C ASN A 39 -4.47 12.42 10.90
N GLU A 40 -4.12 11.15 11.02
CA GLU A 40 -4.19 10.43 12.29
C GLU A 40 -2.94 9.58 12.48
N GLU A 41 -2.61 9.29 13.74
CA GLU A 41 -1.48 8.44 14.04
C GLU A 41 -1.84 6.98 13.79
N VAL A 42 -0.96 6.25 13.09
CA VAL A 42 -1.12 4.82 12.85
C VAL A 42 0.20 4.10 13.15
N ASP A 43 0.07 2.90 13.66
CA ASP A 43 1.24 2.04 13.91
C ASP A 43 1.73 1.41 12.61
N ILE A 44 0.81 0.95 11.78
CA ILE A 44 1.13 0.36 10.47
C ILE A 44 0.22 0.95 9.42
N LEU A 45 0.82 1.48 8.36
CA LEU A 45 0.11 1.89 7.16
C LEU A 45 0.44 0.90 6.04
N PHE A 46 -0.58 0.22 5.54
CA PHE A 46 -0.45 -0.57 4.31
C PHE A 46 -0.70 0.38 3.14
N LEU A 47 0.31 0.58 2.31
CA LEU A 47 0.25 1.52 1.19
C LEU A 47 0.52 0.79 -0.11
N GLY A 48 -0.40 0.92 -1.06
CA GLY A 48 -0.30 0.20 -2.32
C GLY A 48 -0.61 1.00 -3.55
N GLY A 49 -0.09 0.52 -4.66
CA GLY A 49 -0.33 1.07 -5.97
C GLY A 49 0.27 0.18 -7.04
N ALA A 50 0.11 0.60 -8.28
CA ALA A 50 0.61 -0.12 -9.44
C ALA A 50 1.37 0.84 -10.35
N PRO A 51 2.38 0.35 -11.08
CA PRO A 51 2.99 1.16 -12.11
C PRO A 51 2.09 1.21 -13.34
N TYR A 52 2.00 2.38 -13.94
CA TYR A 52 1.34 2.56 -15.23
C TYR A 52 2.40 2.99 -16.22
N ALA A 53 2.47 2.31 -17.37
CA ALA A 53 3.57 2.47 -18.30
C ALA A 53 4.94 2.29 -17.60
N ASN A 54 5.00 1.36 -16.65
CA ASN A 54 6.18 1.02 -15.86
C ASN A 54 6.71 2.20 -15.01
N VAL A 55 5.84 3.15 -14.67
CA VAL A 55 6.18 4.30 -13.85
C VAL A 55 5.13 4.45 -12.75
N MET A 56 5.58 4.80 -11.54
CA MET A 56 4.66 5.07 -10.43
C MET A 56 3.82 6.31 -10.73
N ASP A 57 2.51 6.23 -10.42
CA ASP A 57 1.61 7.35 -10.63
C ASP A 57 2.00 8.56 -9.77
N GLN A 58 1.83 9.76 -10.33
CA GLN A 58 2.19 11.00 -9.67
C GLN A 58 1.36 11.25 -8.40
N LYS A 59 0.10 10.85 -8.40
CA LYS A 59 -0.76 11.02 -7.21
C LYS A 59 -0.24 10.18 -6.03
N LEU A 60 0.20 8.96 -6.31
CA LEU A 60 0.78 8.10 -5.29
C LEU A 60 2.11 8.67 -4.79
N ARG A 61 2.93 9.20 -5.70
CA ARG A 61 4.20 9.84 -5.35
C ARG A 61 3.97 11.03 -4.44
N THR A 62 3.02 11.90 -4.78
CA THR A 62 2.70 13.07 -3.98
C THR A 62 2.22 12.68 -2.59
N TYR A 63 1.37 11.66 -2.52
CA TYR A 63 0.87 11.15 -1.25
C TYR A 63 2.02 10.66 -0.36
N ALA A 64 2.89 9.84 -0.92
CA ALA A 64 4.03 9.28 -0.16
C ALA A 64 4.97 10.39 0.32
N LYS A 65 5.24 11.39 -0.51
CA LYS A 65 6.10 12.52 -0.14
C LYS A 65 5.51 13.34 1.00
N GLY A 66 4.18 13.38 1.10
CA GLY A 66 3.49 14.14 2.14
C GLY A 66 3.30 13.39 3.45
N LEU A 67 3.64 12.11 3.51
CA LEU A 67 3.50 11.35 4.75
C LEU A 67 4.51 11.80 5.79
N LYS A 68 4.03 11.94 7.03
CA LYS A 68 4.85 12.44 8.14
C LYS A 68 5.24 11.29 9.06
N LYS A 69 6.53 11.21 9.40
CA LYS A 69 7.04 10.19 10.31
C LYS A 69 6.40 10.26 11.70
N GLU A 70 5.92 11.44 12.09
CA GLU A 70 5.22 11.63 13.37
C GLU A 70 3.88 10.90 13.42
N LEU A 71 3.28 10.63 12.26
CA LEU A 71 1.97 9.99 12.18
C LEU A 71 2.04 8.49 11.84
N VAL A 72 3.14 8.03 11.23
CA VAL A 72 3.25 6.66 10.76
C VAL A 72 4.51 6.01 11.30
N LYS A 73 4.36 4.96 12.11
CA LYS A 73 5.52 4.27 12.66
C LYS A 73 6.17 3.36 11.64
N ARG A 74 5.38 2.66 10.82
CA ARG A 74 5.90 1.75 9.81
C ARG A 74 4.94 1.64 8.64
N VAL A 75 5.50 1.56 7.44
CA VAL A 75 4.74 1.33 6.21
C VAL A 75 5.03 -0.08 5.69
N VAL A 76 3.98 -0.80 5.31
CA VAL A 76 4.08 -2.08 4.63
C VAL A 76 3.51 -1.88 3.23
N LEU A 77 4.31 -2.17 2.21
CA LEU A 77 3.93 -1.87 0.82
C LEU A 77 3.24 -3.07 0.16
N PHE A 78 2.37 -2.79 -0.80
CA PHE A 78 1.82 -3.80 -1.68
C PHE A 78 1.66 -3.23 -3.08
N THR A 79 1.75 -4.09 -4.09
CA THR A 79 1.65 -3.66 -5.48
C THR A 79 1.00 -4.74 -6.34
N THR A 80 0.33 -4.30 -7.40
CA THR A 80 -0.17 -5.17 -8.44
C THR A 80 0.44 -4.71 -9.75
N SER A 81 0.98 -5.64 -10.53
CA SER A 81 1.63 -5.25 -11.77
C SER A 81 1.84 -6.47 -12.68
N ASN A 82 2.43 -6.20 -13.84
CA ASN A 82 2.91 -7.22 -14.76
C ASN A 82 4.43 -7.34 -14.55
N TRP A 83 4.83 -8.00 -13.44
CA TRP A 83 6.23 -8.27 -13.06
C TRP A 83 7.02 -7.07 -12.54
N SER A 84 6.60 -5.83 -12.78
CA SER A 84 7.34 -4.65 -12.35
C SER A 84 7.33 -4.49 -10.82
N ARG A 85 8.48 -4.15 -10.25
CA ARG A 85 8.64 -3.80 -8.84
C ARG A 85 8.97 -2.31 -8.66
N ARG A 86 8.84 -1.53 -9.73
CA ARG A 86 9.25 -0.12 -9.74
C ARG A 86 8.50 0.72 -8.71
N THR A 87 7.19 0.50 -8.57
CA THR A 87 6.38 1.25 -7.61
C THR A 87 6.87 1.02 -6.18
N VAL A 88 7.10 -0.24 -5.81
CA VAL A 88 7.59 -0.58 -4.46
C VAL A 88 8.95 0.06 -4.21
N ARG A 89 9.87 -0.04 -5.16
CA ARG A 89 11.21 0.54 -5.01
C ARG A 89 11.15 2.06 -4.88
N SER A 90 10.32 2.71 -5.70
CA SER A 90 10.17 4.16 -5.64
C SER A 90 9.53 4.62 -4.33
N LEU A 91 8.50 3.94 -3.88
CA LEU A 91 7.85 4.25 -2.61
C LEU A 91 8.81 4.07 -1.44
N LYS A 92 9.55 2.96 -1.42
CA LYS A 92 10.52 2.71 -0.35
C LYS A 92 11.54 3.83 -0.25
N LYS A 93 12.05 4.28 -1.39
CA LYS A 93 13.03 5.37 -1.42
C LYS A 93 12.45 6.66 -0.88
N ILE A 94 11.25 7.04 -1.33
CA ILE A 94 10.58 8.27 -0.88
C ILE A 94 10.34 8.23 0.62
N LEU A 95 9.78 7.15 1.12
CA LEU A 95 9.41 7.02 2.53
C LEU A 95 10.64 6.98 3.43
N THR A 96 11.68 6.26 3.00
CA THR A 96 12.94 6.20 3.74
C THR A 96 13.57 7.59 3.81
N ASN A 97 13.51 8.36 2.72
CA ASN A 97 14.02 9.73 2.72
C ASN A 97 13.22 10.64 3.66
N ASN A 98 11.96 10.32 3.93
CA ASN A 98 11.14 11.06 4.90
C ASN A 98 11.35 10.57 6.34
N GLY A 99 12.24 9.63 6.56
CA GLY A 99 12.51 9.09 7.90
C GLY A 99 11.48 8.08 8.38
N ILE A 100 10.69 7.52 7.47
CA ILE A 100 9.66 6.54 7.80
C ILE A 100 10.23 5.14 7.63
N GLU A 101 10.00 4.27 8.62
CA GLU A 101 10.41 2.87 8.51
C GLU A 101 9.52 2.14 7.51
N VAL A 102 10.14 1.41 6.60
CA VAL A 102 9.44 0.61 5.58
C VAL A 102 9.80 -0.85 5.81
N ASP A 103 8.77 -1.71 5.90
CA ASP A 103 8.97 -3.14 6.07
C ASP A 103 9.74 -3.71 4.87
N GLU A 104 10.65 -4.64 5.15
CA GLU A 104 11.45 -5.27 4.11
C GLU A 104 10.60 -6.14 3.18
N GLU A 105 9.52 -6.71 3.71
CA GLU A 105 8.61 -7.50 2.91
C GLU A 105 7.50 -6.62 2.34
N TYR A 106 7.10 -6.92 1.11
CA TYR A 106 5.93 -6.30 0.50
C TYR A 106 5.09 -7.39 -0.16
N PHE A 107 3.80 -7.10 -0.36
CA PHE A 107 2.92 -8.03 -1.04
C PHE A 107 2.87 -7.69 -2.53
N TYR A 108 2.98 -8.72 -3.36
CA TYR A 108 2.88 -8.58 -4.82
C TYR A 108 1.79 -9.50 -5.36
N ALA A 109 0.97 -8.98 -6.27
CA ALA A 109 0.03 -9.79 -7.05
C ALA A 109 0.16 -9.42 -8.52
N HIS A 110 0.28 -10.44 -9.37
CA HIS A 110 0.26 -10.22 -10.81
C HIS A 110 -1.13 -9.76 -11.23
N MET A 111 -1.23 -8.74 -12.08
CA MET A 111 -2.50 -8.13 -12.45
C MET A 111 -3.49 -9.10 -13.10
N LEU A 112 -3.00 -10.19 -13.70
CA LEU A 112 -3.84 -11.21 -14.32
C LEU A 112 -4.22 -12.34 -13.36
N ASN A 113 -3.83 -12.27 -12.09
CA ASN A 113 -4.01 -13.35 -11.13
C ASN A 113 -4.57 -12.85 -9.79
N ILE A 114 -5.30 -11.74 -9.80
CA ILE A 114 -5.74 -11.09 -8.57
C ILE A 114 -6.61 -12.01 -7.72
N ALA A 115 -7.61 -12.66 -8.31
CA ALA A 115 -8.54 -13.52 -7.57
C ALA A 115 -7.82 -14.61 -6.78
N ASN A 116 -6.81 -15.22 -7.37
CA ASN A 116 -6.04 -16.29 -6.74
C ASN A 116 -5.09 -15.76 -5.65
N ARG A 117 -4.81 -14.48 -5.67
CA ARG A 117 -3.91 -13.86 -4.69
C ARG A 117 -4.63 -13.28 -3.45
N ILE A 118 -5.96 -13.22 -3.50
CA ILE A 118 -6.73 -12.67 -2.37
C ILE A 118 -6.49 -13.43 -1.06
N PRO A 119 -6.53 -14.77 -1.01
CA PRO A 119 -6.24 -15.49 0.22
C PRO A 119 -4.84 -15.21 0.76
N LYS A 120 -3.86 -15.04 -0.14
CA LYS A 120 -2.49 -14.74 0.25
C LYS A 120 -2.35 -13.31 0.79
N ALA A 121 -3.10 -12.37 0.23
CA ALA A 121 -3.13 -11.00 0.73
C ALA A 121 -3.67 -10.95 2.17
N LYS A 122 -4.72 -11.70 2.43
CA LYS A 122 -5.31 -11.81 3.77
C LYS A 122 -4.32 -12.42 4.77
N GLU A 123 -3.64 -13.49 4.37
CA GLU A 123 -2.62 -14.12 5.20
C GLU A 123 -1.47 -13.16 5.49
N PHE A 124 -1.03 -12.42 4.47
CA PHE A 124 0.07 -11.47 4.59
C PHE A 124 -0.22 -10.41 5.65
N VAL A 125 -1.39 -9.74 5.58
CA VAL A 125 -1.71 -8.69 6.54
C VAL A 125 -1.90 -9.24 7.96
N ARG A 126 -2.46 -10.43 8.09
CA ARG A 126 -2.60 -11.09 9.38
C ARG A 126 -1.25 -11.27 10.06
N LYS A 127 -0.26 -11.72 9.31
CA LYS A 127 1.09 -11.93 9.82
C LYS A 127 1.75 -10.61 10.23
N LYS A 128 1.50 -9.54 9.49
CA LYS A 128 2.16 -8.26 9.75
C LYS A 128 1.65 -7.58 11.02
N ILE A 129 0.43 -7.86 11.43
CA ILE A 129 -0.14 -7.25 12.64
C ILE A 129 -0.07 -8.15 13.86
N SER A 130 0.36 -9.38 13.72
CA SER A 130 0.43 -10.31 14.84
C SER A 130 1.72 -10.18 15.65
#